data_724ce6df433fe10e59c1cb89f06b8a0b
#
_entry.id   724ce6df433fe10e59c1cb89f06b8a0b
#
_cell.length_a   1.000
_cell.length_b   1.000
_cell.length_c   1.000
_cell.angle_alpha   90.00
_cell.angle_beta   90.00
_cell.angle_gamma   90.00
#
_symmetry.space_group_name_H-M   'P 1'
#
loop_
_entity.id
_entity.type
_entity.pdbx_description
1 polymer ?
#
loop_
_entity_poly.entity_id
_entity_poly.type
_entity_poly.pdbx_seq_one_letter_code
_entity_poly.pdbx_strand_id
1 'polypeptide(L)'
;GLLAVTIFGLMMARMKRHDLIFKESDHFIENTSSIMISTVFILITSSLTLEVLKSVMSWKLFIFCAIMIILVRPISILLSTVNTEISKRERAMVSMMAPRGIVVLTVAQFFGGLFIEKGTPMAEYITPVTFGLVFITVVIYGFSFLPLSKIMRISSTEPPGIIIVGESEFSFHLGAKLRSHNIPVMTFNLYSNTTQRSKELGFEVFDGNLLSSNDRIYADMTRYNKCILMTQSFIFNSLAFNELVPEFGLKHVDMMPVSFSDEHDRSNVDGPIRNHILFDWNFTSRWFNRFICEHNILEIPAKKQNQLTKNDMVLYHIDNNSVVTFKRSNQFISDAEEGVIGYLKDAYLHQNI
;
A
#
# COMPACT_ATOMS: atom_id res chain seq x y z
N GLY A 1 4.57 16.04 30.71
CA GLY A 1 4.54 14.77 29.98
C GLY A 1 4.27 14.89 28.49
N LEU A 2 3.06 15.21 28.05
CA LEU A 2 2.66 15.20 26.62
C LEU A 2 3.54 16.10 25.75
N LEU A 3 3.77 17.35 26.15
CA LEU A 3 4.61 18.30 25.41
C LEU A 3 6.05 17.78 25.23
N ALA A 4 6.62 17.21 26.29
CA ALA A 4 7.99 16.65 26.24
C ALA A 4 8.09 15.49 25.23
N VAL A 5 7.11 14.57 25.20
CA VAL A 5 7.05 13.46 24.26
C VAL A 5 6.87 13.96 22.82
N THR A 6 6.06 15.00 22.61
CA THR A 6 5.88 15.62 21.29
C THR A 6 7.16 16.26 20.78
N ILE A 7 7.88 17.01 21.63
CA ILE A 7 9.17 17.61 21.28
C ILE A 7 10.23 16.53 21.01
N PHE A 8 10.26 15.48 21.83
CA PHE A 8 11.15 14.34 21.63
C PHE A 8 10.88 13.66 20.28
N GLY A 9 9.61 13.37 19.98
CA GLY A 9 9.22 12.79 18.69
C GLY A 9 9.61 13.67 17.49
N LEU A 10 9.44 15.00 17.61
CA LEU A 10 9.85 15.94 16.58
C LEU A 10 11.39 15.95 16.36
N MET A 11 12.15 15.89 17.44
CA MET A 11 13.62 15.80 17.38
C MET A 11 14.07 14.47 16.75
N MET A 12 13.48 13.35 17.15
CA MET A 12 13.74 12.04 16.56
C MET A 12 13.41 12.01 15.06
N ALA A 13 12.28 12.58 14.63
CA ALA A 13 11.92 12.67 13.23
C ALA A 13 12.90 13.51 12.40
N ARG A 14 13.49 14.56 12.98
CA ARG A 14 14.55 15.34 12.33
C ARG A 14 15.87 14.58 12.22
N MET A 15 16.27 13.84 13.25
CA MET A 15 17.48 13.01 13.22
C MET A 15 17.35 11.86 12.21
N LYS A 16 16.17 11.26 12.09
CA LYS A 16 15.89 10.15 11.20
C LYS A 16 16.10 10.47 9.70
N ARG A 17 16.06 11.73 9.31
CA ARG A 17 16.33 12.16 7.92
C ARG A 17 17.77 11.88 7.45
N HIS A 18 18.69 11.58 8.36
CA HIS A 18 20.12 11.42 8.04
C HIS A 18 20.69 10.03 8.28
N ASP A 19 19.99 9.10 8.95
CA ASP A 19 20.55 7.81 9.34
C ASP A 19 19.71 6.61 8.91
N LEU A 20 20.31 5.71 8.12
CA LEU A 20 19.73 4.44 7.66
C LEU A 20 19.48 3.44 8.81
N ILE A 21 20.15 3.61 9.95
CA ILE A 21 20.10 2.68 11.09
C ILE A 21 18.71 2.69 11.78
N PHE A 22 17.94 3.76 11.64
CA PHE A 22 16.63 3.89 12.29
C PHE A 22 15.49 3.18 11.58
N LYS A 23 15.68 2.67 10.35
CA LYS A 23 14.62 2.00 9.59
C LYS A 23 14.15 0.68 10.20
N GLU A 24 15.07 -0.16 10.67
CA GLU A 24 14.72 -1.42 11.34
C GLU A 24 13.97 -1.19 12.67
N SER A 25 14.28 -0.08 13.34
CA SER A 25 13.61 0.28 14.58
C SER A 25 12.15 0.72 14.40
N ASP A 26 11.75 1.16 13.20
CA ASP A 26 10.39 1.66 12.95
C ASP A 26 9.33 0.60 13.10
N HIS A 27 9.53 -0.56 12.48
CA HIS A 27 8.58 -1.67 12.60
C HIS A 27 8.49 -2.20 14.04
N PHE A 28 9.62 -2.20 14.77
CA PHE A 28 9.61 -2.58 16.18
C PHE A 28 8.83 -1.57 17.02
N ILE A 29 9.06 -0.27 16.82
CA ILE A 29 8.36 0.81 17.51
C ILE A 29 6.86 0.77 17.19
N GLU A 30 6.49 0.58 15.92
CA GLU A 30 5.10 0.50 15.49
C GLU A 30 4.36 -0.68 16.12
N ASN A 31 4.96 -1.87 16.08
CA ASN A 31 4.39 -3.08 16.68
C ASN A 31 4.28 -2.95 18.21
N THR A 32 5.32 -2.44 18.86
CA THR A 32 5.34 -2.22 20.30
C THR A 32 4.28 -1.19 20.72
N SER A 33 4.18 -0.09 19.97
CA SER A 33 3.15 0.94 20.20
C SER A 33 1.74 0.37 20.06
N SER A 34 1.52 -0.47 19.06
CA SER A 34 0.22 -1.12 18.80
C SER A 34 -0.19 -2.03 19.97
N ILE A 35 0.75 -2.82 20.49
CA ILE A 35 0.52 -3.69 21.65
C ILE A 35 0.24 -2.84 22.90
N MET A 36 1.03 -1.79 23.15
CA MET A 36 0.83 -0.89 24.30
C MET A 36 -0.52 -0.19 24.23
N ILE A 37 -0.91 0.37 23.08
CA ILE A 37 -2.20 1.02 22.88
C ILE A 37 -3.34 0.03 23.14
N SER A 38 -3.26 -1.18 22.61
CA SER A 38 -4.27 -2.22 22.83
C SER A 38 -4.39 -2.60 24.29
N THR A 39 -3.27 -2.77 25.00
CA THR A 39 -3.24 -3.10 26.43
C THR A 39 -3.87 -2.00 27.27
N VAL A 40 -3.49 -0.74 27.03
CA VAL A 40 -4.06 0.41 27.76
C VAL A 40 -5.56 0.52 27.47
N PHE A 41 -6.00 0.28 26.22
CA PHE A 41 -7.42 0.31 25.89
C PHE A 41 -8.22 -0.76 26.64
N ILE A 42 -7.69 -1.99 26.74
CA ILE A 42 -8.30 -3.08 27.50
C ILE A 42 -8.40 -2.72 29.00
N LEU A 43 -7.32 -2.19 29.58
CA LEU A 43 -7.29 -1.79 30.99
C LEU A 43 -8.33 -0.70 31.31
N ILE A 44 -8.42 0.33 30.46
CA ILE A 44 -9.40 1.40 30.65
C ILE A 44 -10.82 0.88 30.46
N THR A 45 -11.04 0.00 29.46
CA THR A 45 -12.35 -0.59 29.22
C THR A 45 -12.80 -1.50 30.36
N SER A 46 -11.87 -2.26 30.96
CA SER A 46 -12.15 -3.15 32.07
C SER A 46 -12.52 -2.41 33.38
N SER A 47 -12.09 -1.16 33.50
CA SER A 47 -12.42 -0.31 34.65
C SER A 47 -13.86 0.26 34.62
N LEU A 48 -14.55 0.12 33.47
CA LEU A 48 -15.92 0.61 33.32
C LEU A 48 -16.94 -0.44 33.77
N THR A 49 -17.75 -0.08 34.71
CA THR A 49 -18.85 -0.93 35.18
C THR A 49 -20.07 -0.83 34.26
N LEU A 50 -20.82 -1.92 34.13
CA LEU A 50 -22.05 -1.96 33.31
C LEU A 50 -23.10 -0.91 33.78
N GLU A 51 -23.09 -0.57 35.06
CA GLU A 51 -23.98 0.46 35.63
C GLU A 51 -23.64 1.85 35.10
N VAL A 52 -22.34 2.19 35.08
CA VAL A 52 -21.85 3.43 34.49
C VAL A 52 -22.14 3.50 33.03
N LEU A 53 -21.97 2.41 32.27
CA LEU A 53 -22.27 2.36 30.85
C LEU A 53 -23.78 2.56 30.58
N LYS A 54 -24.66 1.95 31.37
CA LYS A 54 -26.10 2.14 31.27
C LYS A 54 -26.54 3.56 31.61
N SER A 55 -25.95 4.17 32.64
CA SER A 55 -26.28 5.54 33.07
C SER A 55 -25.92 6.58 32.00
N VAL A 56 -24.86 6.34 31.25
CA VAL A 56 -24.38 7.22 30.19
C VAL A 56 -25.08 6.95 28.85
N MET A 57 -25.63 5.73 28.65
CA MET A 57 -26.35 5.37 27.40
C MET A 57 -27.74 6.04 27.40
N SER A 58 -27.76 7.36 27.43
CA SER A 58 -28.97 8.18 27.42
C SER A 58 -29.18 8.79 26.02
N TRP A 59 -30.42 9.10 25.67
CA TRP A 59 -30.73 9.81 24.42
C TRP A 59 -29.93 11.12 24.28
N LYS A 60 -29.61 11.78 25.38
CA LYS A 60 -28.79 13.00 25.40
C LYS A 60 -27.37 12.75 24.89
N LEU A 61 -26.75 11.61 25.23
CA LEU A 61 -25.43 11.23 24.71
C LEU A 61 -25.47 10.99 23.19
N PHE A 62 -26.51 10.31 22.70
CA PHE A 62 -26.66 10.10 21.25
C PHE A 62 -26.80 11.41 20.48
N ILE A 63 -27.60 12.35 21.00
CA ILE A 63 -27.72 13.70 20.39
C ILE A 63 -26.36 14.43 20.44
N PHE A 64 -25.67 14.37 21.56
CA PHE A 64 -24.34 14.98 21.68
C PHE A 64 -23.33 14.38 20.69
N CYS A 65 -23.29 13.06 20.58
CA CYS A 65 -22.43 12.38 19.59
C CYS A 65 -22.83 12.74 18.14
N ALA A 66 -24.11 12.80 17.83
CA ALA A 66 -24.60 13.18 16.51
C ALA A 66 -24.21 14.62 16.16
N ILE A 67 -24.35 15.57 17.08
CA ILE A 67 -23.89 16.96 16.86
C ILE A 67 -22.38 17.00 16.64
N MET A 68 -21.61 16.28 17.44
CA MET A 68 -20.15 16.23 17.31
C MET A 68 -19.67 15.63 15.99
N ILE A 69 -20.35 14.60 15.49
CA ILE A 69 -19.99 13.93 14.24
C ILE A 69 -20.47 14.69 13.01
N ILE A 70 -21.74 15.14 13.02
CA ILE A 70 -22.41 15.67 11.82
C ILE A 70 -22.18 17.17 11.66
N LEU A 71 -22.04 17.91 12.77
CA LEU A 71 -21.94 19.39 12.72
C LEU A 71 -20.55 19.88 13.05
N VAL A 72 -20.03 19.57 14.23
CA VAL A 72 -18.77 20.15 14.73
C VAL A 72 -17.60 19.72 13.87
N ARG A 73 -17.54 18.46 13.51
CA ARG A 73 -16.44 17.89 12.76
C ARG A 73 -16.36 18.40 11.30
N PRO A 74 -17.42 18.32 10.50
CA PRO A 74 -17.40 18.88 9.13
C PRO A 74 -17.07 20.36 9.11
N ILE A 75 -17.64 21.17 10.01
CA ILE A 75 -17.34 22.60 10.10
C ILE A 75 -15.86 22.83 10.40
N SER A 76 -15.29 22.12 11.37
CA SER A 76 -13.88 22.24 11.75
C SER A 76 -12.95 21.92 10.57
N ILE A 77 -13.20 20.83 9.85
CA ILE A 77 -12.38 20.43 8.69
C ILE A 77 -12.57 21.41 7.53
N LEU A 78 -13.80 21.83 7.24
CA LEU A 78 -14.05 22.81 6.19
C LEU A 78 -13.32 24.14 6.46
N LEU A 79 -13.32 24.62 7.70
CA LEU A 79 -12.61 25.84 8.08
C LEU A 79 -11.09 25.67 7.99
N SER A 80 -10.55 24.51 8.41
CA SER A 80 -9.10 24.27 8.41
C SER A 80 -8.52 23.98 7.01
N THR A 81 -9.37 23.60 6.04
CA THR A 81 -8.94 23.24 4.68
C THR A 81 -9.32 24.28 3.61
N VAL A 82 -9.67 25.50 4.00
CA VAL A 82 -10.16 26.55 3.07
C VAL A 82 -9.16 26.87 1.96
N ASN A 83 -7.86 26.88 2.24
CA ASN A 83 -6.80 27.24 1.29
C ASN A 83 -5.89 26.06 0.93
N THR A 84 -6.40 24.83 0.94
CA THR A 84 -5.62 23.64 0.58
C THR A 84 -6.02 23.11 -0.79
N GLU A 85 -5.10 22.48 -1.50
CA GLU A 85 -5.34 21.84 -2.82
C GLU A 85 -6.16 20.55 -2.76
N ILE A 86 -6.67 20.20 -1.57
CA ILE A 86 -7.47 18.99 -1.34
C ILE A 86 -8.79 19.09 -2.12
N SER A 87 -9.12 18.05 -2.87
CA SER A 87 -10.37 17.98 -3.63
C SER A 87 -11.61 18.02 -2.72
N LYS A 88 -12.74 18.52 -3.23
CA LYS A 88 -14.00 18.60 -2.46
C LYS A 88 -14.44 17.21 -1.93
N ARG A 89 -14.18 16.15 -2.67
CA ARG A 89 -14.55 14.78 -2.28
C ARG A 89 -13.67 14.27 -1.14
N GLU A 90 -12.36 14.46 -1.24
CA GLU A 90 -11.41 14.11 -0.18
C GLU A 90 -11.68 14.91 1.09
N ARG A 91 -11.95 16.21 0.96
CA ARG A 91 -12.33 17.08 2.09
C ARG A 91 -13.59 16.57 2.79
N ALA A 92 -14.61 16.17 2.02
CA ALA A 92 -15.82 15.59 2.57
C ALA A 92 -15.54 14.27 3.31
N MET A 93 -14.70 13.39 2.74
CA MET A 93 -14.32 12.14 3.38
C MET A 93 -13.54 12.37 4.68
N VAL A 94 -12.53 13.23 4.66
CA VAL A 94 -11.75 13.59 5.87
C VAL A 94 -12.66 14.19 6.95
N SER A 95 -13.66 14.99 6.56
CA SER A 95 -14.60 15.61 7.49
C SER A 95 -15.52 14.60 8.17
N MET A 96 -15.83 13.49 7.49
CA MET A 96 -16.64 12.41 8.04
C MET A 96 -15.80 11.36 8.78
N MET A 97 -14.47 11.35 8.60
CA MET A 97 -13.58 10.36 9.14
C MET A 97 -12.78 10.94 10.31
N ALA A 98 -13.23 10.72 11.51
CA ALA A 98 -12.53 11.19 12.70
C ALA A 98 -12.63 10.22 13.87
N PRO A 99 -11.96 9.07 13.81
CA PRO A 99 -11.86 8.19 14.97
C PRO A 99 -11.16 8.96 16.09
N ARG A 100 -11.76 8.97 17.27
CA ARG A 100 -11.15 9.57 18.46
C ARG A 100 -10.23 8.53 19.09
N GLY A 101 -8.96 8.94 19.29
CA GLY A 101 -7.95 8.05 19.81
C GLY A 101 -8.02 7.88 21.34
N ILE A 102 -7.26 6.92 21.83
CA ILE A 102 -7.12 6.58 23.25
C ILE A 102 -6.62 7.75 24.09
N VAL A 103 -5.88 8.70 23.50
CA VAL A 103 -5.35 9.89 24.17
C VAL A 103 -6.48 10.73 24.77
N VAL A 104 -7.60 10.88 24.07
CA VAL A 104 -8.75 11.64 24.59
C VAL A 104 -9.32 10.95 25.84
N LEU A 105 -9.35 9.62 25.84
CA LEU A 105 -9.87 8.84 26.97
C LEU A 105 -8.93 8.89 28.17
N THR A 106 -7.62 8.77 27.98
CA THR A 106 -6.64 8.89 29.06
C THR A 106 -6.61 10.28 29.68
N VAL A 107 -6.71 11.32 28.86
CA VAL A 107 -6.80 12.71 29.34
C VAL A 107 -8.10 12.94 30.12
N ALA A 108 -9.23 12.43 29.62
CA ALA A 108 -10.51 12.54 30.29
C ALA A 108 -10.51 11.83 31.65
N GLN A 109 -9.89 10.65 31.75
CA GLN A 109 -9.76 9.90 32.97
C GLN A 109 -8.89 10.64 34.01
N PHE A 110 -7.75 11.18 33.56
CA PHE A 110 -6.84 11.94 34.41
C PHE A 110 -7.51 13.21 34.99
N PHE A 111 -8.07 14.06 34.12
CA PHE A 111 -8.73 15.27 34.55
C PHE A 111 -10.05 15.00 35.26
N GLY A 112 -10.80 13.97 34.87
CA GLY A 112 -12.01 13.53 35.57
C GLY A 112 -11.71 13.20 37.05
N GLY A 113 -10.64 12.43 37.29
CA GLY A 113 -10.20 12.14 38.65
C GLY A 113 -9.86 13.40 39.46
N LEU A 114 -9.07 14.30 38.90
CA LEU A 114 -8.71 15.58 39.56
C LEU A 114 -9.94 16.45 39.86
N PHE A 115 -10.94 16.50 39.00
CA PHE A 115 -12.15 17.27 39.20
C PHE A 115 -13.07 16.66 40.28
N ILE A 116 -13.11 15.31 40.33
CA ILE A 116 -13.82 14.60 41.40
C ILE A 116 -13.18 14.92 42.77
N GLU A 117 -11.85 14.85 42.89
CA GLU A 117 -11.13 15.21 44.14
C GLU A 117 -11.39 16.66 44.57
N LYS A 118 -11.57 17.59 43.59
CA LYS A 118 -11.92 18.99 43.86
C LYS A 118 -13.40 19.22 44.16
N GLY A 119 -14.23 18.18 44.16
CA GLY A 119 -15.67 18.28 44.40
C GLY A 119 -16.43 19.01 43.29
N THR A 120 -15.92 19.04 42.06
CA THR A 120 -16.58 19.71 40.94
C THR A 120 -17.88 18.96 40.57
N PRO A 121 -19.03 19.65 40.48
CA PRO A 121 -20.29 19.01 40.09
C PRO A 121 -20.19 18.34 38.72
N MET A 122 -20.77 17.15 38.59
CA MET A 122 -20.82 16.37 37.33
C MET A 122 -19.46 15.85 36.81
N ALA A 123 -18.36 15.99 37.58
CA ALA A 123 -17.05 15.49 37.14
C ALA A 123 -17.02 13.96 36.90
N GLU A 124 -17.85 13.21 37.61
CA GLU A 124 -18.02 11.76 37.47
C GLU A 124 -18.52 11.32 36.09
N TYR A 125 -19.17 12.20 35.34
CA TYR A 125 -19.65 11.89 33.96
C TYR A 125 -18.58 12.10 32.90
N ILE A 126 -17.46 12.76 33.14
CA ILE A 126 -16.44 13.11 32.13
C ILE A 126 -15.88 11.86 31.47
N THR A 127 -15.40 10.90 32.27
CA THR A 127 -14.78 9.67 31.75
C THR A 127 -15.80 8.77 31.02
N PRO A 128 -16.99 8.46 31.60
CA PRO A 128 -18.00 7.64 30.93
C PRO A 128 -18.52 8.26 29.63
N VAL A 129 -18.81 9.57 29.60
CA VAL A 129 -19.26 10.26 28.38
C VAL A 129 -18.19 10.23 27.29
N THR A 130 -16.94 10.46 27.65
CA THR A 130 -15.82 10.39 26.72
C THR A 130 -15.65 9.00 26.15
N PHE A 131 -15.76 7.97 27.01
CA PHE A 131 -15.71 6.58 26.55
C PHE A 131 -16.86 6.25 25.59
N GLY A 132 -18.08 6.63 25.93
CA GLY A 132 -19.25 6.42 25.06
C GLY A 132 -19.05 7.10 23.70
N LEU A 133 -18.53 8.32 23.68
CA LEU A 133 -18.20 9.05 22.45
C LEU A 133 -17.13 8.33 21.62
N VAL A 134 -16.04 7.86 22.24
CA VAL A 134 -14.99 7.11 21.56
C VAL A 134 -15.54 5.82 20.99
N PHE A 135 -16.28 5.05 21.81
CA PHE A 135 -16.88 3.77 21.38
C PHE A 135 -17.84 3.95 20.20
N ILE A 136 -18.78 4.88 20.29
CA ILE A 136 -19.75 5.16 19.23
C ILE A 136 -19.04 5.60 17.95
N THR A 137 -18.02 6.47 18.05
CA THR A 137 -17.28 6.94 16.86
C THR A 137 -16.48 5.82 16.21
N VAL A 138 -15.82 4.96 16.96
CA VAL A 138 -15.07 3.81 16.44
C VAL A 138 -16.01 2.84 15.71
N VAL A 139 -17.15 2.51 16.30
CA VAL A 139 -18.15 1.61 15.69
C VAL A 139 -18.70 2.23 14.39
N ILE A 140 -19.16 3.48 14.42
CA ILE A 140 -19.72 4.15 13.25
C ILE A 140 -18.69 4.22 12.13
N TYR A 141 -17.48 4.66 12.41
CA TYR A 141 -16.44 4.82 11.37
C TYR A 141 -15.93 3.48 10.86
N GLY A 142 -15.79 2.47 11.72
CA GLY A 142 -15.38 1.13 11.32
C GLY A 142 -16.33 0.51 10.28
N PHE A 143 -17.63 0.64 10.49
CA PHE A 143 -18.63 0.12 9.54
C PHE A 143 -18.92 1.06 8.36
N SER A 144 -18.77 2.38 8.54
CA SER A 144 -19.10 3.36 7.49
C SER A 144 -17.99 3.59 6.48
N PHE A 145 -16.73 3.29 6.82
CA PHE A 145 -15.58 3.62 5.99
C PHE A 145 -15.64 3.02 4.58
N LEU A 146 -15.82 1.69 4.50
CA LEU A 146 -15.87 0.99 3.21
C LEU A 146 -17.03 1.43 2.31
N PRO A 147 -18.29 1.50 2.78
CA PRO A 147 -19.38 1.96 1.94
C PRO A 147 -19.21 3.45 1.56
N LEU A 148 -18.71 4.27 2.47
CA LEU A 148 -18.52 5.70 2.22
C LEU A 148 -17.46 5.96 1.15
N SER A 149 -16.32 5.26 1.19
CA SER A 149 -15.25 5.38 0.19
C SER A 149 -15.73 5.00 -1.22
N LYS A 150 -16.58 3.98 -1.32
CA LYS A 150 -17.20 3.56 -2.59
C LYS A 150 -18.22 4.60 -3.10
N ILE A 151 -19.09 5.13 -2.22
CA ILE A 151 -20.09 6.15 -2.59
C ILE A 151 -19.40 7.43 -3.08
N MET A 152 -18.35 7.85 -2.40
CA MET A 152 -17.61 9.07 -2.75
C MET A 152 -16.69 8.89 -3.95
N ARG A 153 -16.57 7.69 -4.50
CA ARG A 153 -15.68 7.36 -5.62
C ARG A 153 -14.23 7.83 -5.39
N ILE A 154 -13.77 7.72 -4.16
CA ILE A 154 -12.38 8.01 -3.78
C ILE A 154 -11.53 6.76 -3.97
N SER A 155 -12.16 5.57 -3.86
CA SER A 155 -11.56 4.34 -4.36
C SER A 155 -11.41 4.49 -5.87
N SER A 156 -10.18 4.48 -6.36
CA SER A 156 -9.86 4.59 -7.77
C SER A 156 -10.74 3.62 -8.57
N THR A 157 -11.52 4.16 -9.52
CA THR A 157 -12.26 3.34 -10.50
C THR A 157 -11.34 2.88 -11.62
N GLU A 158 -10.11 3.40 -11.65
CA GLU A 158 -9.08 2.95 -12.57
C GLU A 158 -8.50 1.61 -12.10
N PRO A 159 -8.14 0.73 -13.06
CA PRO A 159 -7.47 -0.51 -12.69
C PRO A 159 -6.19 -0.21 -11.93
N PRO A 160 -5.81 -1.09 -11.00
CA PRO A 160 -4.58 -0.90 -10.24
C PRO A 160 -3.37 -0.91 -11.17
N GLY A 161 -2.54 0.12 -11.05
CA GLY A 161 -1.35 0.28 -11.88
C GLY A 161 -0.20 -0.64 -11.46
N ILE A 162 0.81 -0.67 -12.32
CA ILE A 162 2.02 -1.49 -12.15
C ILE A 162 3.24 -0.59 -12.20
N ILE A 163 4.13 -0.77 -11.24
CA ILE A 163 5.45 -0.14 -11.22
C ILE A 163 6.46 -1.08 -11.86
N ILE A 164 7.20 -0.58 -12.84
CA ILE A 164 8.31 -1.31 -13.47
C ILE A 164 9.61 -0.61 -13.10
N VAL A 165 10.49 -1.36 -12.45
CA VAL A 165 11.81 -0.88 -12.03
C VAL A 165 12.87 -1.45 -12.94
N GLY A 166 13.52 -0.61 -13.71
CA GLY A 166 14.49 -1.00 -14.71
C GLY A 166 13.94 -0.93 -16.12
N GLU A 167 14.59 -0.10 -16.91
CA GLU A 167 14.22 0.19 -18.29
C GLU A 167 14.99 -0.72 -19.26
N SER A 168 14.24 -1.36 -20.14
CA SER A 168 14.77 -2.29 -21.13
C SER A 168 13.75 -2.43 -22.28
N GLU A 169 14.17 -2.98 -23.42
CA GLU A 169 13.25 -3.24 -24.54
C GLU A 169 12.05 -4.08 -24.10
N PHE A 170 12.29 -5.11 -23.29
CA PHE A 170 11.20 -5.95 -22.77
C PHE A 170 10.26 -5.16 -21.86
N SER A 171 10.80 -4.33 -20.95
CA SER A 171 9.95 -3.52 -20.04
C SER A 171 9.10 -2.52 -20.81
N PHE A 172 9.61 -1.91 -21.89
CA PHE A 172 8.86 -1.00 -22.75
C PHE A 172 7.73 -1.72 -23.48
N HIS A 173 7.99 -2.89 -24.08
CA HIS A 173 6.97 -3.67 -24.76
C HIS A 173 5.89 -4.19 -23.81
N LEU A 174 6.30 -4.68 -22.63
CA LEU A 174 5.37 -5.14 -21.59
C LEU A 174 4.51 -3.98 -21.10
N GLY A 175 5.13 -2.86 -20.75
CA GLY A 175 4.41 -1.66 -20.30
C GLY A 175 3.44 -1.11 -21.34
N ALA A 176 3.85 -1.07 -22.62
CA ALA A 176 2.99 -0.65 -23.73
C ALA A 176 1.77 -1.57 -23.88
N LYS A 177 1.96 -2.88 -23.75
CA LYS A 177 0.85 -3.85 -23.76
C LYS A 177 -0.11 -3.64 -22.58
N LEU A 178 0.38 -3.46 -21.38
CA LEU A 178 -0.45 -3.17 -20.21
C LEU A 178 -1.24 -1.85 -20.38
N ARG A 179 -0.60 -0.83 -20.93
CA ARG A 179 -1.26 0.45 -21.24
C ARG A 179 -2.38 0.30 -22.28
N SER A 180 -2.24 -0.59 -23.28
CA SER A 180 -3.31 -0.85 -24.26
C SER A 180 -4.59 -1.41 -23.59
N HIS A 181 -4.48 -1.99 -22.40
CA HIS A 181 -5.60 -2.42 -21.57
C HIS A 181 -6.00 -1.39 -20.50
N ASN A 182 -5.60 -0.11 -20.67
CA ASN A 182 -5.85 0.98 -19.72
C ASN A 182 -5.27 0.76 -18.31
N ILE A 183 -4.24 -0.08 -18.15
CA ILE A 183 -3.56 -0.29 -16.88
C ILE A 183 -2.47 0.78 -16.73
N PRO A 184 -2.50 1.61 -15.68
CA PRO A 184 -1.46 2.60 -15.44
C PRO A 184 -0.10 1.95 -15.24
N VAL A 185 0.93 2.49 -15.89
CA VAL A 185 2.31 2.03 -15.76
C VAL A 185 3.18 3.19 -15.29
N MET A 186 3.94 2.97 -14.21
CA MET A 186 4.98 3.88 -13.74
C MET A 186 6.33 3.22 -13.90
N THR A 187 7.32 3.98 -14.35
CA THR A 187 8.71 3.52 -14.42
C THR A 187 9.59 4.30 -13.46
N PHE A 188 10.48 3.57 -12.78
CA PHE A 188 11.56 4.17 -12.00
C PHE A 188 12.83 4.18 -12.84
N ASN A 189 13.32 5.39 -13.12
CA ASN A 189 14.55 5.58 -13.86
C ASN A 189 15.76 5.45 -12.95
N LEU A 190 16.62 4.49 -13.28
CA LEU A 190 17.97 4.40 -12.72
C LEU A 190 18.97 5.27 -13.50
N TYR A 191 18.63 5.61 -14.75
CA TYR A 191 19.49 6.38 -15.67
C TYR A 191 18.65 7.39 -16.45
N SER A 192 19.09 8.63 -16.50
CA SER A 192 18.35 9.75 -17.10
C SER A 192 18.11 9.67 -18.63
N ASN A 193 18.82 8.78 -19.34
CA ASN A 193 18.78 8.75 -20.80
C ASN A 193 17.53 8.09 -21.40
N THR A 194 16.77 7.33 -20.62
CA THR A 194 15.60 6.56 -21.08
C THR A 194 14.26 7.18 -20.70
N THR A 195 14.28 8.23 -19.92
CA THR A 195 13.09 9.00 -19.45
C THR A 195 12.21 9.48 -20.60
N GLN A 196 12.82 9.87 -21.73
CA GLN A 196 12.11 10.37 -22.90
C GLN A 196 11.21 9.29 -23.51
N ARG A 197 11.73 8.07 -23.68
CA ARG A 197 10.99 6.96 -24.30
C ARG A 197 9.84 6.48 -23.41
N SER A 198 10.04 6.43 -22.10
CA SER A 198 8.97 6.10 -21.14
C SER A 198 7.82 7.11 -21.24
N LYS A 199 8.12 8.41 -21.34
CA LYS A 199 7.12 9.47 -21.53
C LYS A 199 6.39 9.36 -22.86
N GLU A 200 7.10 9.05 -23.95
CA GLU A 200 6.50 8.85 -25.29
C GLU A 200 5.51 7.68 -25.32
N LEU A 201 5.79 6.62 -24.54
CA LEU A 201 4.89 5.49 -24.36
C LEU A 201 3.74 5.78 -23.38
N GLY A 202 3.71 6.99 -22.79
CA GLY A 202 2.68 7.43 -21.86
C GLY A 202 2.81 6.83 -20.45
N PHE A 203 4.01 6.36 -20.09
CA PHE A 203 4.27 5.92 -18.72
C PHE A 203 4.44 7.11 -17.79
N GLU A 204 3.99 6.97 -16.54
CA GLU A 204 4.40 7.89 -15.49
C GLU A 204 5.86 7.59 -15.13
N VAL A 205 6.69 8.62 -15.10
CA VAL A 205 8.11 8.46 -14.79
C VAL A 205 8.39 9.12 -13.46
N PHE A 206 8.92 8.34 -12.55
CA PHE A 206 9.43 8.87 -11.29
C PHE A 206 10.96 9.01 -11.36
N ASP A 207 11.42 10.24 -11.19
CA ASP A 207 12.84 10.59 -11.16
C ASP A 207 13.28 10.74 -9.69
N GLY A 208 13.80 9.66 -9.11
CA GLY A 208 14.21 9.60 -7.72
C GLY A 208 14.85 8.26 -7.36
N ASN A 209 15.43 8.19 -6.17
CA ASN A 209 16.03 6.95 -5.68
C ASN A 209 14.97 6.02 -5.08
N LEU A 210 14.68 4.91 -5.75
CA LEU A 210 13.73 3.91 -5.28
C LEU A 210 14.05 3.36 -3.88
N LEU A 211 15.33 3.28 -3.53
CA LEU A 211 15.78 2.80 -2.22
C LEU A 211 15.63 3.86 -1.11
N SER A 212 15.39 5.13 -1.49
CA SER A 212 15.13 6.21 -0.56
C SER A 212 13.65 6.28 -0.18
N SER A 213 13.34 6.05 1.09
CA SER A 213 11.95 6.20 1.58
C SER A 213 11.45 7.64 1.44
N ASN A 214 12.32 8.64 1.54
CA ASN A 214 11.94 10.04 1.36
C ASN A 214 11.51 10.32 -0.08
N ASP A 215 12.23 9.80 -1.07
CA ASP A 215 11.90 10.01 -2.48
C ASP A 215 10.59 9.30 -2.84
N ARG A 216 10.36 8.09 -2.29
CA ARG A 216 9.10 7.35 -2.48
C ARG A 216 7.87 8.04 -1.92
N ILE A 217 8.01 8.81 -0.83
CA ILE A 217 6.90 9.59 -0.26
C ILE A 217 6.37 10.64 -1.26
N TYR A 218 7.23 11.17 -2.13
CA TYR A 218 6.82 12.14 -3.15
C TYR A 218 6.27 11.47 -4.43
N ALA A 219 6.47 10.16 -4.60
CA ALA A 219 5.82 9.41 -5.66
C ALA A 219 4.40 9.04 -5.22
N ASP A 220 3.39 9.45 -5.96
CA ASP A 220 2.03 8.97 -5.69
C ASP A 220 1.89 7.50 -6.12
N MET A 221 2.36 6.59 -5.24
CA MET A 221 2.30 5.15 -5.46
C MET A 221 0.94 4.53 -5.12
N THR A 222 -0.01 5.32 -4.61
CA THR A 222 -1.30 4.81 -4.12
C THR A 222 -2.17 4.19 -5.22
N ARG A 223 -1.93 4.58 -6.48
CA ARG A 223 -2.60 4.03 -7.67
C ARG A 223 -2.01 2.70 -8.14
N TYR A 224 -0.85 2.30 -7.61
CA TYR A 224 -0.09 1.14 -8.05
C TYR A 224 -0.15 0.07 -6.97
N ASN A 225 -0.52 -1.14 -7.35
CA ASN A 225 -0.63 -2.25 -6.40
C ASN A 225 0.40 -3.36 -6.65
N LYS A 226 1.19 -3.24 -7.71
CA LYS A 226 2.18 -4.25 -8.06
C LYS A 226 3.47 -3.60 -8.51
N CYS A 227 4.60 -4.19 -8.11
CA CYS A 227 5.94 -3.75 -8.51
C CYS A 227 6.71 -4.90 -9.12
N ILE A 228 7.36 -4.65 -10.26
CA ILE A 228 8.19 -5.63 -10.95
C ILE A 228 9.61 -5.09 -11.08
N LEU A 229 10.56 -5.82 -10.51
CA LEU A 229 11.97 -5.49 -10.53
C LEU A 229 12.63 -6.15 -11.74
N MET A 230 13.01 -5.34 -12.74
CA MET A 230 13.53 -5.80 -14.03
C MET A 230 14.95 -5.31 -14.32
N THR A 231 15.70 -4.86 -13.29
CA THR A 231 17.07 -4.43 -13.52
C THR A 231 18.00 -5.61 -13.78
N GLN A 232 19.15 -5.36 -14.35
CA GLN A 232 20.16 -6.40 -14.61
C GLN A 232 20.99 -6.74 -13.36
N SER A 233 20.82 -6.04 -12.25
CA SER A 233 21.53 -6.25 -11.01
C SER A 233 20.69 -7.04 -10.01
N PHE A 234 21.11 -8.27 -9.70
CA PHE A 234 20.47 -9.08 -8.67
C PHE A 234 20.51 -8.41 -7.30
N ILE A 235 21.65 -7.81 -6.96
CA ILE A 235 21.84 -7.11 -5.67
C ILE A 235 20.86 -5.95 -5.54
N PHE A 236 20.75 -5.12 -6.58
CA PHE A 236 19.81 -4.01 -6.58
C PHE A 236 18.36 -4.50 -6.46
N ASN A 237 17.98 -5.50 -7.27
CA ASN A 237 16.64 -6.07 -7.24
C ASN A 237 16.31 -6.66 -5.85
N SER A 238 17.26 -7.35 -5.20
CA SER A 238 17.07 -7.92 -3.87
C SER A 238 16.92 -6.83 -2.80
N LEU A 239 17.71 -5.77 -2.86
CA LEU A 239 17.56 -4.62 -1.96
C LEU A 239 16.22 -3.92 -2.17
N ALA A 240 15.84 -3.67 -3.43
CA ALA A 240 14.56 -3.06 -3.76
C ALA A 240 13.38 -3.95 -3.35
N PHE A 241 13.49 -5.27 -3.48
CA PHE A 241 12.48 -6.22 -3.01
C PHE A 241 12.25 -6.08 -1.50
N ASN A 242 13.31 -6.12 -0.70
CA ASN A 242 13.22 -5.98 0.74
C ASN A 242 12.68 -4.61 1.18
N GLU A 243 12.98 -3.53 0.44
CA GLU A 243 12.47 -2.19 0.72
C GLU A 243 11.00 -2.00 0.33
N LEU A 244 10.53 -2.66 -0.71
CA LEU A 244 9.18 -2.49 -1.25
C LEU A 244 8.16 -3.48 -0.66
N VAL A 245 8.59 -4.66 -0.23
CA VAL A 245 7.70 -5.66 0.37
C VAL A 245 6.93 -5.13 1.58
N PRO A 246 7.50 -4.36 2.52
CA PRO A 246 6.74 -3.77 3.61
C PRO A 246 5.65 -2.79 3.15
N GLU A 247 5.84 -2.12 2.02
CA GLU A 247 4.93 -1.11 1.49
C GLU A 247 3.81 -1.71 0.62
N PHE A 248 4.17 -2.61 -0.31
CA PHE A 248 3.23 -3.23 -1.26
C PHE A 248 2.67 -4.56 -0.77
N GLY A 249 3.34 -5.22 0.15
CA GLY A 249 3.08 -6.59 0.56
C GLY A 249 3.78 -7.63 -0.32
N LEU A 250 4.13 -8.76 0.29
CA LEU A 250 4.93 -9.82 -0.34
C LEU A 250 4.33 -10.34 -1.66
N LYS A 251 3.00 -10.39 -1.78
CA LYS A 251 2.32 -10.90 -2.98
C LYS A 251 2.39 -9.97 -4.19
N HIS A 252 2.78 -8.73 -3.97
CA HIS A 252 2.70 -7.65 -4.96
C HIS A 252 4.06 -7.18 -5.49
N VAL A 253 5.16 -7.73 -4.98
CA VAL A 253 6.50 -7.44 -5.47
C VAL A 253 7.06 -8.69 -6.13
N ASP A 254 7.41 -8.58 -7.40
CA ASP A 254 7.98 -9.66 -8.19
C ASP A 254 9.30 -9.21 -8.84
N MET A 255 10.17 -10.14 -9.19
CA MET A 255 11.48 -9.87 -9.74
C MET A 255 11.74 -10.73 -10.98
N MET A 256 12.36 -10.17 -12.00
CA MET A 256 12.85 -10.93 -13.13
C MET A 256 14.12 -11.72 -12.78
N PRO A 257 14.30 -12.91 -13.35
CA PRO A 257 15.54 -13.66 -13.18
C PRO A 257 16.72 -12.91 -13.81
N VAL A 258 17.82 -12.89 -13.09
CA VAL A 258 19.09 -12.29 -13.52
C VAL A 258 20.09 -13.40 -13.77
N SER A 259 21.03 -13.18 -14.68
CA SER A 259 22.14 -14.12 -14.93
C SER A 259 23.03 -14.22 -13.71
N PHE A 260 23.22 -15.43 -13.21
CA PHE A 260 24.22 -15.74 -12.18
C PHE A 260 25.47 -16.35 -12.83
N SER A 261 26.63 -16.07 -12.27
CA SER A 261 27.89 -16.61 -12.76
C SER A 261 28.01 -18.12 -12.53
N ASP A 262 27.40 -18.61 -11.44
CA ASP A 262 27.45 -20.01 -11.03
C ASP A 262 26.06 -20.54 -10.60
N GLU A 263 25.79 -21.83 -10.83
CA GLU A 263 24.57 -22.49 -10.33
C GLU A 263 24.48 -22.49 -8.80
N HIS A 264 25.62 -22.41 -8.12
CA HIS A 264 25.69 -22.36 -6.67
C HIS A 264 25.10 -21.04 -6.12
N ASP A 265 25.22 -19.94 -6.84
CA ASP A 265 24.63 -18.65 -6.47
C ASP A 265 23.10 -18.68 -6.57
N ARG A 266 22.55 -19.45 -7.50
CA ARG A 266 21.09 -19.65 -7.60
C ARG A 266 20.51 -20.40 -6.41
N SER A 267 21.23 -21.37 -5.83
CA SER A 267 20.77 -22.15 -4.70
C SER A 267 20.73 -21.35 -3.39
N ASN A 268 21.54 -20.30 -3.30
CA ASN A 268 21.68 -19.43 -2.13
C ASN A 268 20.69 -18.25 -2.11
N VAL A 269 19.80 -18.14 -3.11
CA VAL A 269 18.77 -17.11 -3.10
C VAL A 269 17.75 -17.38 -1.99
N ASP A 270 17.50 -16.39 -1.14
CA ASP A 270 16.56 -16.47 -0.03
C ASP A 270 15.17 -16.96 -0.49
N GLY A 271 14.55 -17.82 0.33
CA GLY A 271 13.28 -18.46 0.01
C GLY A 271 12.14 -17.49 -0.39
N PRO A 272 11.94 -16.37 0.30
CA PRO A 272 10.95 -15.36 -0.10
C PRO A 272 11.19 -14.83 -1.52
N ILE A 273 12.41 -14.43 -1.85
CA ILE A 273 12.79 -13.90 -3.17
C ILE A 273 12.58 -14.98 -4.24
N ARG A 274 13.01 -16.21 -3.96
CA ARG A 274 12.91 -17.34 -4.90
C ARG A 274 11.50 -17.61 -5.39
N ASN A 275 10.51 -17.46 -4.52
CA ASN A 275 9.09 -17.68 -4.84
C ASN A 275 8.46 -16.52 -5.62
N HIS A 276 9.17 -15.40 -5.75
CA HIS A 276 8.72 -14.17 -6.43
C HIS A 276 9.48 -13.89 -7.73
N ILE A 277 10.23 -14.88 -8.22
CA ILE A 277 10.84 -14.79 -9.54
C ILE A 277 9.79 -15.06 -10.61
N LEU A 278 9.71 -14.14 -11.55
CA LEU A 278 8.78 -14.21 -12.68
C LEU A 278 9.29 -15.17 -13.77
N PHE A 279 8.33 -15.73 -14.48
CA PHE A 279 8.51 -16.58 -15.64
C PHE A 279 9.27 -17.87 -15.33
N ASP A 280 10.48 -18.03 -15.86
CA ASP A 280 11.31 -19.22 -15.65
C ASP A 280 12.77 -18.80 -15.39
N TRP A 281 13.42 -19.42 -14.43
CA TRP A 281 14.81 -19.15 -14.04
C TRP A 281 15.83 -19.30 -15.18
N ASN A 282 15.47 -20.06 -16.20
CA ASN A 282 16.35 -20.31 -17.34
C ASN A 282 16.42 -19.13 -18.30
N PHE A 283 15.48 -18.16 -18.18
CA PHE A 283 15.38 -17.00 -19.05
C PHE A 283 15.72 -15.73 -18.29
N THR A 284 16.87 -15.17 -18.57
CA THR A 284 17.36 -13.95 -17.90
C THR A 284 16.76 -12.68 -18.50
N SER A 285 16.83 -11.55 -17.79
CA SER A 285 16.43 -10.25 -18.33
C SER A 285 17.14 -9.91 -19.66
N ARG A 286 18.40 -10.37 -19.83
CA ARG A 286 19.16 -10.18 -21.07
C ARG A 286 18.54 -10.98 -22.23
N TRP A 287 18.12 -12.21 -21.96
CA TRP A 287 17.42 -13.04 -22.96
C TRP A 287 16.12 -12.39 -23.40
N PHE A 288 15.28 -11.92 -22.46
CA PHE A 288 14.02 -11.28 -22.79
C PHE A 288 14.22 -10.04 -23.66
N ASN A 289 15.24 -9.23 -23.39
CA ASN A 289 15.55 -8.05 -24.19
C ASN A 289 15.96 -8.41 -25.64
N ARG A 290 16.75 -9.47 -25.80
CA ARG A 290 17.17 -9.92 -27.12
C ARG A 290 16.00 -10.54 -27.89
N PHE A 291 15.20 -11.39 -27.24
CA PHE A 291 14.06 -12.05 -27.84
C PHE A 291 13.02 -11.06 -28.34
N ILE A 292 12.69 -10.01 -27.57
CA ILE A 292 11.65 -9.03 -27.90
C ILE A 292 12.06 -8.11 -29.06
N CYS A 293 13.36 -7.97 -29.37
CA CYS A 293 13.80 -7.20 -30.52
C CYS A 293 13.36 -7.84 -31.88
N GLU A 294 13.18 -9.16 -31.87
CA GLU A 294 12.78 -9.91 -33.06
C GLU A 294 11.33 -10.41 -33.01
N HIS A 295 10.75 -10.46 -31.80
CA HIS A 295 9.43 -11.02 -31.53
C HIS A 295 8.58 -10.07 -30.73
N ASN A 296 7.24 -10.21 -30.82
CA ASN A 296 6.30 -9.39 -30.07
C ASN A 296 5.59 -10.20 -28.98
N ILE A 297 5.12 -9.51 -27.93
CA ILE A 297 4.18 -10.10 -26.97
C ILE A 297 2.84 -10.28 -27.69
N LEU A 298 2.41 -11.52 -27.78
CA LEU A 298 1.11 -11.89 -28.35
C LEU A 298 0.07 -12.03 -27.23
N GLU A 299 -1.18 -11.87 -27.61
CA GLU A 299 -2.30 -11.96 -26.69
C GLU A 299 -3.38 -12.89 -27.24
N ILE A 300 -3.97 -13.68 -26.36
CA ILE A 300 -5.04 -14.61 -26.67
C ILE A 300 -6.13 -14.51 -25.59
N PRO A 301 -7.43 -14.59 -25.93
CA PRO A 301 -8.47 -14.72 -24.92
C PRO A 301 -8.26 -15.95 -24.04
N ALA A 302 -8.46 -15.80 -22.73
CA ALA A 302 -8.23 -16.88 -21.76
C ALA A 302 -9.01 -18.16 -22.10
N LYS A 303 -10.23 -18.05 -22.63
CA LYS A 303 -11.03 -19.18 -23.15
C LYS A 303 -10.33 -20.04 -24.20
N LYS A 304 -9.33 -19.49 -24.90
CA LYS A 304 -8.55 -20.19 -25.92
C LYS A 304 -7.18 -20.65 -25.43
N GLN A 305 -6.95 -20.68 -24.13
CA GLN A 305 -5.69 -21.11 -23.51
C GLN A 305 -5.21 -22.48 -24.03
N ASN A 306 -6.12 -23.37 -24.36
CA ASN A 306 -5.80 -24.69 -24.95
C ASN A 306 -5.08 -24.63 -26.32
N GLN A 307 -5.02 -23.47 -26.96
CA GLN A 307 -4.29 -23.26 -28.21
C GLN A 307 -2.79 -22.96 -27.98
N LEU A 308 -2.41 -22.65 -26.75
CA LEU A 308 -1.00 -22.45 -26.39
C LEU A 308 -0.26 -23.78 -26.44
N THR A 309 0.89 -23.78 -27.07
CA THR A 309 1.77 -24.93 -27.16
C THR A 309 2.69 -25.02 -25.94
N LYS A 310 3.31 -26.17 -25.73
CA LYS A 310 4.33 -26.33 -24.65
C LYS A 310 5.56 -25.43 -24.86
N ASN A 311 5.76 -24.93 -26.09
CA ASN A 311 6.87 -24.07 -26.46
C ASN A 311 6.59 -22.58 -26.20
N ASP A 312 5.34 -22.23 -25.91
CA ASP A 312 4.93 -20.85 -25.67
C ASP A 312 5.11 -20.50 -24.19
N MET A 313 5.69 -19.33 -23.94
CA MET A 313 5.88 -18.83 -22.57
C MET A 313 4.77 -17.86 -22.20
N VAL A 314 3.93 -18.23 -21.25
CA VAL A 314 2.92 -17.32 -20.70
C VAL A 314 3.63 -16.30 -19.80
N LEU A 315 3.29 -15.02 -19.98
CA LEU A 315 3.85 -13.90 -19.20
C LEU A 315 2.88 -13.43 -18.13
N TYR A 316 1.65 -13.12 -18.53
CA TYR A 316 0.64 -12.57 -17.63
C TYR A 316 -0.78 -12.97 -18.06
N HIS A 317 -1.68 -12.82 -17.13
CA HIS A 317 -3.12 -12.89 -17.32
C HIS A 317 -3.76 -11.60 -16.80
N ILE A 318 -4.63 -10.99 -17.59
CA ILE A 318 -5.45 -9.83 -17.22
C ILE A 318 -6.88 -10.31 -17.11
N ASP A 319 -7.50 -10.16 -15.95
CA ASP A 319 -8.90 -10.52 -15.76
C ASP A 319 -9.86 -9.43 -16.26
N ASN A 320 -11.17 -9.68 -16.20
CA ASN A 320 -12.20 -8.72 -16.60
C ASN A 320 -12.23 -7.45 -15.74
N ASN A 321 -11.64 -7.48 -14.55
CA ASN A 321 -11.51 -6.32 -13.67
C ASN A 321 -10.18 -5.58 -13.88
N SER A 322 -9.44 -5.89 -14.95
CA SER A 322 -8.13 -5.33 -15.27
C SER A 322 -7.06 -5.59 -14.21
N VAL A 323 -7.21 -6.66 -13.41
CA VAL A 323 -6.19 -7.10 -12.47
C VAL A 323 -5.18 -7.98 -13.20
N VAL A 324 -3.90 -7.63 -13.10
CA VAL A 324 -2.82 -8.35 -13.77
C VAL A 324 -2.19 -9.36 -12.83
N THR A 325 -2.10 -10.61 -13.28
CA THR A 325 -1.38 -11.68 -12.61
C THR A 325 -0.23 -12.14 -13.49
N PHE A 326 1.00 -12.01 -13.00
CA PHE A 326 2.18 -12.49 -13.71
C PHE A 326 2.46 -13.95 -13.39
N LYS A 327 2.95 -14.71 -14.37
CA LYS A 327 3.39 -16.07 -14.16
C LYS A 327 4.69 -16.08 -13.35
N ARG A 328 4.68 -16.76 -12.22
CA ARG A 328 5.88 -17.03 -11.41
C ARG A 328 6.47 -18.39 -11.79
N SER A 329 7.76 -18.55 -11.59
CA SER A 329 8.48 -19.78 -11.96
C SER A 329 7.88 -21.05 -11.33
N ASN A 330 7.36 -20.93 -10.11
CA ASN A 330 6.81 -22.07 -9.35
C ASN A 330 5.27 -22.13 -9.35
N GLN A 331 4.58 -21.29 -10.12
CA GLN A 331 3.11 -21.25 -10.16
C GLN A 331 2.61 -21.38 -11.59
N PHE A 332 1.65 -22.27 -11.79
CA PHE A 332 0.84 -22.22 -12.99
C PHE A 332 -0.18 -21.08 -12.87
N ILE A 333 -0.41 -20.35 -13.95
CA ILE A 333 -1.61 -19.53 -14.04
C ILE A 333 -2.75 -20.55 -14.09
N SER A 334 -3.56 -20.59 -13.04
CA SER A 334 -4.72 -21.49 -12.97
C SER A 334 -5.62 -21.26 -14.18
N ASP A 335 -6.41 -22.28 -14.58
CA ASP A 335 -7.35 -22.25 -15.69
C ASP A 335 -8.21 -20.98 -15.63
N ALA A 336 -7.74 -19.94 -16.28
CA ALA A 336 -8.42 -18.66 -16.34
C ALA A 336 -9.53 -18.79 -17.40
N GLU A 337 -10.77 -18.78 -16.97
CA GLU A 337 -11.91 -18.88 -17.90
C GLU A 337 -12.20 -17.57 -18.62
N GLU A 338 -11.76 -16.42 -18.07
CA GLU A 338 -12.08 -15.09 -18.57
C GLU A 338 -10.85 -14.17 -18.59
N GLY A 339 -10.85 -13.22 -19.53
CA GLY A 339 -9.77 -12.23 -19.67
C GLY A 339 -8.84 -12.50 -20.85
N VAL A 340 -7.63 -11.95 -20.75
CA VAL A 340 -6.59 -12.01 -21.80
C VAL A 340 -5.30 -12.57 -21.22
N ILE A 341 -4.65 -13.46 -21.99
CA ILE A 341 -3.35 -14.04 -21.63
C ILE A 341 -2.31 -13.47 -22.58
N GLY A 342 -1.26 -12.84 -22.04
CA GLY A 342 -0.09 -12.41 -22.78
C GLY A 342 0.98 -13.49 -22.78
N TYR A 343 1.58 -13.78 -23.93
CA TYR A 343 2.57 -14.84 -24.08
C TYR A 343 3.62 -14.51 -25.15
N LEU A 344 4.75 -15.20 -25.06
CA LEU A 344 5.78 -15.22 -26.11
C LEU A 344 5.71 -16.55 -26.86
N LYS A 345 5.50 -16.46 -28.17
CA LYS A 345 5.38 -17.64 -29.02
C LYS A 345 6.74 -18.31 -29.20
N ASP A 346 6.77 -19.63 -29.14
CA ASP A 346 7.95 -20.47 -29.37
C ASP A 346 9.19 -20.10 -28.51
N ALA A 347 8.98 -19.41 -27.37
CA ALA A 347 10.06 -18.90 -26.51
C ALA A 347 11.00 -20.04 -26.01
N TYR A 348 10.45 -21.21 -25.71
CA TYR A 348 11.26 -22.35 -25.25
C TYR A 348 12.10 -23.01 -26.35
N LEU A 349 11.79 -22.76 -27.63
CA LEU A 349 12.63 -23.21 -28.75
C LEU A 349 13.88 -22.34 -28.91
N HIS A 350 13.83 -21.10 -28.44
CA HIS A 350 14.88 -20.10 -28.56
C HIS A 350 15.67 -19.91 -27.24
N GLN A 351 15.75 -20.94 -26.42
CA GLN A 351 16.38 -20.87 -25.08
C GLN A 351 17.87 -20.52 -25.12
N ASN A 352 18.55 -20.73 -26.28
CA ASN A 352 19.98 -20.51 -26.46
C ASN A 352 20.33 -19.14 -27.08
N ILE A 353 19.38 -18.24 -27.21
CA ILE A 353 19.62 -16.86 -27.66
C ILE A 353 20.13 -16.03 -26.48
#